data_1b47415477198e5cc726040356abbcdb
#
_entry.id   1b47415477198e5cc726040356abbcdb
#
_cell.length_a   1.000
_cell.length_b   1.000
_cell.length_c   1.000
_cell.angle_alpha   90.00
_cell.angle_beta   90.00
_cell.angle_gamma   90.00
#
_symmetry.space_group_name_H-M   'P 1'
#
loop_
_entity.id
_entity.type
_entity.pdbx_description
1 polymer ?
#
loop_
_entity_poly.entity_id
_entity_poly.type
_entity_poly.pdbx_seq_one_letter_code
_entity_poly.pdbx_strand_id
1 'polypeptide(L)'
;MKRALPFAWMGLALACGGTSPAGPGTASTPQGATFPSTDGVRLSYALDLPPGSGPFPAIVFGHGSGRTTKDEAMVVKSAMTRLGFAVLRYDKRGVGASTGSYEGVGPINGARVLGELADDMAAGVAFLRTRPEIDGHRIGLMGISQAGWVIPLAAERAPDVRYMILVSGPTVPVGLEIYYSDLAEGTATGYDELSARLREYQGPLGFDPRPHLEGLNVPGLWFLGAQDRSIPTRETITILSELRTTGHAYRWHLFDPYGHFIPQDEYVSEAAAFAAGFR
;
A
#
# COMPACT_ATOMS: atom_id res chain seq x y z
N MET A 1 -21.10 -0.47 22.52
CA MET A 1 -21.30 0.59 21.52
C MET A 1 -20.51 1.83 21.95
N LYS A 2 -19.26 1.97 21.54
CA LYS A 2 -18.44 3.18 21.74
C LYS A 2 -18.20 3.82 20.39
N ARG A 3 -18.53 5.10 20.30
CA ARG A 3 -18.43 5.90 19.08
C ARG A 3 -16.96 6.19 18.76
N ALA A 4 -16.53 5.89 17.54
CA ALA A 4 -15.27 6.36 16.98
C ALA A 4 -15.31 7.89 16.86
N LEU A 5 -14.31 8.57 17.40
CA LEU A 5 -14.10 10.00 17.21
C LEU A 5 -13.30 10.21 15.91
N PRO A 6 -13.71 11.14 15.04
CA PRO A 6 -12.94 11.45 13.84
C PRO A 6 -11.72 12.31 14.22
N PHE A 7 -10.53 11.89 13.84
CA PHE A 7 -9.35 12.76 13.84
C PHE A 7 -9.50 13.84 12.76
N ALA A 8 -9.67 15.08 13.21
CA ALA A 8 -9.68 16.25 12.35
C ALA A 8 -8.24 16.72 12.09
N TRP A 9 -7.82 16.69 10.84
CA TRP A 9 -6.58 17.32 10.39
C TRP A 9 -6.79 18.83 10.24
N MET A 10 -6.09 19.62 11.04
CA MET A 10 -6.00 21.08 10.86
C MET A 10 -4.87 21.38 9.87
N GLY A 11 -5.23 21.62 8.61
CA GLY A 11 -4.33 22.13 7.60
C GLY A 11 -4.11 23.62 7.76
N LEU A 12 -2.87 24.04 8.01
CA LEU A 12 -2.45 25.44 7.99
C LEU A 12 -2.08 25.81 6.55
N ALA A 13 -2.95 26.57 5.87
CA ALA A 13 -2.68 27.11 4.55
C ALA A 13 -1.89 28.42 4.69
N LEU A 14 -0.60 28.42 4.33
CA LEU A 14 0.14 29.64 4.02
C LEU A 14 0.03 29.93 2.53
N ALA A 15 -0.68 30.98 2.19
CA ALA A 15 -0.73 31.53 0.84
C ALA A 15 0.52 32.41 0.63
N CYS A 16 1.44 31.97 -0.22
CA CYS A 16 2.44 32.85 -0.86
C CYS A 16 2.21 32.80 -2.36
N GLY A 17 1.67 33.90 -2.90
CA GLY A 17 1.55 34.11 -4.33
C GLY A 17 2.93 34.37 -4.94
N GLY A 18 3.37 33.48 -5.80
CA GLY A 18 4.51 33.62 -6.68
C GLY A 18 4.20 32.93 -7.99
N THR A 19 4.03 33.68 -9.09
CA THR A 19 3.91 33.15 -10.44
C THR A 19 5.27 32.68 -10.91
N SER A 20 5.53 31.37 -10.81
CA SER A 20 6.67 30.75 -11.50
C SER A 20 6.29 30.41 -12.93
N PRO A 21 7.20 30.55 -13.92
CA PRO A 21 6.94 30.18 -15.32
C PRO A 21 6.69 28.67 -15.43
N ALA A 22 5.66 28.30 -16.19
CA ALA A 22 5.31 26.93 -16.49
C ALA A 22 6.50 26.22 -17.19
N GLY A 23 7.08 25.23 -16.49
CA GLY A 23 7.98 24.25 -17.09
C GLY A 23 7.23 23.32 -18.05
N PRO A 24 7.93 22.56 -18.92
CA PRO A 24 7.30 21.70 -19.91
C PRO A 24 6.32 20.74 -19.25
N GLY A 25 5.09 20.71 -19.79
CA GLY A 25 3.88 20.23 -19.15
C GLY A 25 3.96 18.78 -18.66
N THR A 26 3.76 18.61 -17.37
CA THR A 26 3.26 17.36 -16.81
C THR A 26 1.83 17.18 -17.34
N ALA A 27 1.61 16.14 -18.15
CA ALA A 27 0.26 15.83 -18.61
C ALA A 27 -0.63 15.57 -17.37
N SER A 28 -1.54 16.50 -17.11
CA SER A 28 -2.49 16.35 -16.00
C SER A 28 -3.56 15.33 -16.38
N THR A 29 -3.87 14.40 -15.47
CA THR A 29 -5.01 13.50 -15.65
C THR A 29 -6.28 14.32 -15.87
N PRO A 30 -7.12 14.03 -16.88
CA PRO A 30 -8.37 14.72 -17.09
C PRO A 30 -9.27 14.64 -15.85
N GLN A 31 -9.98 15.73 -15.53
CA GLN A 31 -10.94 15.74 -14.42
C GLN A 31 -12.02 14.67 -14.67
N GLY A 32 -12.33 13.87 -13.66
CA GLY A 32 -13.31 12.79 -13.76
C GLY A 32 -12.82 11.53 -14.49
N ALA A 33 -11.52 11.42 -14.78
CA ALA A 33 -10.95 10.23 -15.40
C ALA A 33 -11.14 8.99 -14.51
N THR A 34 -11.55 7.88 -15.12
CA THR A 34 -11.73 6.59 -14.45
C THR A 34 -11.15 5.47 -15.28
N PHE A 35 -10.70 4.38 -14.63
CA PHE A 35 -10.44 3.10 -15.28
C PHE A 35 -11.39 2.02 -14.76
N PRO A 36 -11.70 1.00 -15.60
CA PRO A 36 -12.60 -0.07 -15.19
C PRO A 36 -11.90 -1.07 -14.27
N SER A 37 -12.64 -1.59 -13.30
CA SER A 37 -12.30 -2.73 -12.47
C SER A 37 -13.33 -3.85 -12.66
N THR A 38 -13.30 -4.89 -11.82
CA THR A 38 -14.27 -5.98 -11.83
C THR A 38 -15.69 -5.49 -11.45
N ASP A 39 -16.70 -6.28 -11.75
CA ASP A 39 -18.12 -6.06 -11.37
C ASP A 39 -18.70 -4.70 -11.80
N GLY A 40 -18.18 -4.15 -12.90
CA GLY A 40 -18.64 -2.86 -13.42
C GLY A 40 -18.18 -1.65 -12.59
N VAL A 41 -17.31 -1.86 -11.63
CA VAL A 41 -16.71 -0.77 -10.83
C VAL A 41 -15.82 0.09 -11.72
N ARG A 42 -15.91 1.41 -11.56
CA ARG A 42 -15.05 2.40 -12.21
C ARG A 42 -14.30 3.18 -11.14
N LEU A 43 -12.97 3.16 -11.23
CA LEU A 43 -12.10 3.78 -10.25
C LEU A 43 -11.60 5.13 -10.75
N SER A 44 -11.92 6.18 -10.02
CA SER A 44 -11.39 7.53 -10.27
C SER A 44 -9.91 7.56 -9.93
N TYR A 45 -9.08 8.06 -10.84
CA TYR A 45 -7.64 8.00 -10.70
C TYR A 45 -6.94 9.33 -10.97
N ALA A 46 -5.68 9.39 -10.56
CA ALA A 46 -4.68 10.31 -11.04
C ALA A 46 -3.42 9.52 -11.45
N LEU A 47 -2.90 9.83 -12.63
CA LEU A 47 -1.62 9.30 -13.10
C LEU A 47 -0.62 10.45 -13.10
N ASP A 48 0.35 10.38 -12.22
CA ASP A 48 1.40 11.38 -12.07
C ASP A 48 2.65 10.90 -12.79
N LEU A 49 3.10 11.68 -13.78
CA LEU A 49 4.27 11.35 -14.58
C LEU A 49 5.52 12.09 -14.09
N PRO A 50 6.70 11.48 -14.12
CA PRO A 50 7.95 12.19 -13.91
C PRO A 50 8.25 13.15 -15.07
N PRO A 51 9.15 14.12 -14.87
CA PRO A 51 9.66 14.94 -15.98
C PRO A 51 10.35 14.08 -17.05
N GLY A 52 10.16 14.43 -18.32
CA GLY A 52 10.80 13.74 -19.46
C GLY A 52 9.80 13.15 -20.44
N SER A 53 10.28 12.32 -21.34
CA SER A 53 9.51 11.81 -22.49
C SER A 53 9.06 10.36 -22.39
N GLY A 54 9.35 9.64 -21.31
CA GLY A 54 8.96 8.22 -21.15
C GLY A 54 9.54 7.28 -22.25
N PRO A 55 9.10 6.02 -22.33
CA PRO A 55 8.16 5.39 -21.38
C PRO A 55 8.78 5.21 -20.00
N PHE A 56 7.98 5.48 -18.96
CA PHE A 56 8.42 5.48 -17.56
C PHE A 56 8.12 4.16 -16.87
N PRO A 57 8.98 3.70 -15.94
CA PRO A 57 8.58 2.69 -14.96
C PRO A 57 7.45 3.24 -14.12
N ALA A 58 6.57 2.37 -13.66
CA ALA A 58 5.37 2.82 -12.96
C ALA A 58 5.10 2.04 -11.67
N ILE A 59 4.33 2.66 -10.79
CA ILE A 59 3.86 2.11 -9.53
C ILE A 59 2.35 2.28 -9.47
N VAL A 60 1.64 1.20 -9.12
CA VAL A 60 0.25 1.29 -8.63
C VAL A 60 0.31 1.43 -7.11
N PHE A 61 -0.29 2.49 -6.57
CA PHE A 61 -0.25 2.77 -5.14
C PHE A 61 -1.49 2.24 -4.42
N GLY A 62 -1.28 1.36 -3.43
CA GLY A 62 -2.29 0.78 -2.54
C GLY A 62 -2.42 1.55 -1.23
N HIS A 63 -3.66 1.78 -0.83
CA HIS A 63 -3.98 2.54 0.37
C HIS A 63 -3.99 1.70 1.65
N GLY A 64 -3.81 2.36 2.80
CA GLY A 64 -4.10 1.82 4.12
C GLY A 64 -5.61 1.61 4.37
N SER A 65 -6.00 1.29 5.59
CA SER A 65 -7.39 1.09 6.01
C SER A 65 -8.24 2.35 5.86
N GLY A 66 -9.57 2.19 5.84
CA GLY A 66 -10.51 3.30 5.79
C GLY A 66 -10.92 3.73 4.38
N ARG A 67 -11.74 4.76 4.34
CA ARG A 67 -12.31 5.36 3.11
C ARG A 67 -11.32 6.38 2.53
N THR A 68 -10.28 5.89 1.88
CA THR A 68 -9.17 6.70 1.38
C THR A 68 -9.32 7.05 -0.09
N THR A 69 -8.94 8.27 -0.44
CA THR A 69 -8.95 8.79 -1.80
C THR A 69 -7.54 8.84 -2.39
N LYS A 70 -7.44 9.02 -3.69
CA LYS A 70 -6.17 9.22 -4.42
C LYS A 70 -5.33 10.39 -3.90
N ASP A 71 -5.96 11.37 -3.23
CA ASP A 71 -5.27 12.57 -2.77
C ASP A 71 -4.45 12.33 -1.48
N GLU A 72 -4.77 11.27 -0.73
CA GLU A 72 -4.01 10.90 0.47
C GLU A 72 -2.61 10.34 0.17
N ALA A 73 -2.35 9.91 -1.05
CA ALA A 73 -1.03 9.41 -1.50
C ALA A 73 -0.09 10.51 -2.02
N MET A 74 -0.42 11.80 -1.83
CA MET A 74 0.31 12.93 -2.44
C MET A 74 1.79 12.99 -2.09
N VAL A 75 2.15 12.59 -0.87
CA VAL A 75 3.53 12.68 -0.38
C VAL A 75 4.40 11.63 -1.08
N VAL A 76 3.96 10.36 -1.12
CA VAL A 76 4.66 9.27 -1.83
C VAL A 76 4.76 9.55 -3.32
N LYS A 77 3.66 10.03 -3.93
CA LYS A 77 3.65 10.46 -5.32
C LYS A 77 4.78 11.43 -5.62
N SER A 78 4.85 12.52 -4.86
CA SER A 78 5.81 13.61 -5.12
C SER A 78 7.26 13.14 -5.02
N ALA A 79 7.55 12.19 -4.14
CA ALA A 79 8.87 11.61 -4.00
C ALA A 79 9.21 10.66 -5.17
N MET A 80 8.32 9.71 -5.48
CA MET A 80 8.56 8.70 -6.52
C MET A 80 8.62 9.33 -7.92
N THR A 81 7.82 10.35 -8.21
CA THR A 81 7.90 11.05 -9.51
C THR A 81 9.22 11.81 -9.67
N ARG A 82 9.75 12.44 -8.61
CA ARG A 82 11.10 13.04 -8.67
C ARG A 82 12.20 12.02 -8.91
N LEU A 83 11.99 10.77 -8.51
CA LEU A 83 12.93 9.65 -8.70
C LEU A 83 12.70 8.88 -10.03
N GLY A 84 11.84 9.40 -10.91
CA GLY A 84 11.66 8.89 -12.26
C GLY A 84 10.58 7.82 -12.45
N PHE A 85 9.69 7.62 -11.47
CA PHE A 85 8.58 6.67 -11.55
C PHE A 85 7.26 7.38 -11.80
N ALA A 86 6.46 6.87 -12.74
CA ALA A 86 5.05 7.23 -12.83
C ALA A 86 4.28 6.60 -11.65
N VAL A 87 3.30 7.31 -11.10
CA VAL A 87 2.50 6.81 -9.97
C VAL A 87 1.02 6.87 -10.31
N LEU A 88 0.37 5.72 -10.35
CA LEU A 88 -1.08 5.60 -10.44
C LEU A 88 -1.66 5.57 -9.03
N ARG A 89 -2.48 6.57 -8.73
CA ARG A 89 -3.28 6.68 -7.50
C ARG A 89 -4.76 6.62 -7.87
N TYR A 90 -5.58 6.03 -7.04
CA TYR A 90 -7.03 5.93 -7.30
C TYR A 90 -7.83 6.04 -6.01
N ASP A 91 -9.06 6.52 -6.12
CA ASP A 91 -10.02 6.46 -5.02
C ASP A 91 -10.43 5.00 -4.82
N LYS A 92 -10.43 4.47 -3.61
CA LYS A 92 -10.94 3.12 -3.34
C LYS A 92 -12.37 2.98 -3.90
N ARG A 93 -12.77 1.76 -4.25
CA ARG A 93 -14.15 1.46 -4.63
C ARG A 93 -15.14 2.02 -3.60
N GLY A 94 -16.21 2.67 -4.04
CA GLY A 94 -17.20 3.30 -3.17
C GLY A 94 -16.73 4.49 -2.35
N VAL A 95 -15.58 5.08 -2.72
CA VAL A 95 -15.00 6.27 -2.05
C VAL A 95 -14.72 7.35 -3.08
N GLY A 96 -14.80 8.61 -2.68
CA GLY A 96 -14.54 9.75 -3.57
C GLY A 96 -15.40 9.73 -4.82
N ALA A 97 -14.78 9.71 -5.99
CA ALA A 97 -15.47 9.63 -7.28
C ALA A 97 -15.46 8.22 -7.91
N SER A 98 -15.00 7.20 -7.19
CA SER A 98 -15.09 5.79 -7.60
C SER A 98 -16.48 5.23 -7.33
N THR A 99 -16.97 4.40 -8.25
CA THR A 99 -18.23 3.64 -8.07
C THR A 99 -18.02 2.41 -7.19
N GLY A 100 -19.09 1.66 -6.94
CA GLY A 100 -19.07 0.47 -6.08
C GLY A 100 -19.34 0.79 -4.61
N SER A 101 -18.89 -0.07 -3.72
CA SER A 101 -19.02 0.10 -2.27
C SER A 101 -17.74 -0.26 -1.57
N TYR A 102 -17.44 0.41 -0.45
CA TYR A 102 -16.34 0.08 0.44
C TYR A 102 -16.87 -0.36 1.79
N GLU A 103 -16.34 -1.46 2.26
CA GLU A 103 -16.61 -2.04 3.57
C GLU A 103 -15.28 -2.19 4.34
N GLY A 104 -15.31 -1.99 5.66
CA GLY A 104 -14.15 -2.23 6.52
C GLY A 104 -13.79 -3.72 6.54
N VAL A 105 -12.49 -4.01 6.67
CA VAL A 105 -11.97 -5.37 6.73
C VAL A 105 -12.08 -5.92 8.15
N GLY A 106 -12.58 -7.13 8.29
CA GLY A 106 -12.63 -7.89 9.52
C GLY A 106 -12.38 -9.37 9.27
N PRO A 107 -12.29 -10.20 10.32
CA PRO A 107 -11.98 -11.62 10.16
C PRO A 107 -13.01 -12.41 9.33
N ILE A 108 -14.28 -11.96 9.32
CA ILE A 108 -15.36 -12.67 8.63
C ILE A 108 -15.42 -12.31 7.14
N ASN A 109 -15.24 -11.03 6.80
CA ASN A 109 -15.40 -10.52 5.44
C ASN A 109 -14.07 -10.28 4.72
N GLY A 110 -12.93 -10.43 5.41
CA GLY A 110 -11.60 -10.03 4.93
C GLY A 110 -11.24 -10.64 3.59
N ALA A 111 -11.45 -11.92 3.40
CA ALA A 111 -11.13 -12.59 2.14
C ALA A 111 -11.87 -11.97 0.94
N ARG A 112 -13.16 -11.66 1.09
CA ARG A 112 -13.95 -11.00 0.05
C ARG A 112 -13.49 -9.56 -0.18
N VAL A 113 -13.44 -8.75 0.88
CA VAL A 113 -13.14 -7.31 0.75
C VAL A 113 -11.71 -7.09 0.23
N LEU A 114 -10.73 -7.83 0.77
CA LEU A 114 -9.34 -7.75 0.29
C LEU A 114 -9.21 -8.27 -1.14
N GLY A 115 -9.99 -9.30 -1.49
CA GLY A 115 -10.10 -9.78 -2.85
C GLY A 115 -10.57 -8.69 -3.81
N GLU A 116 -11.65 -8.00 -3.49
CA GLU A 116 -12.17 -6.89 -4.29
C GLU A 116 -11.16 -5.74 -4.44
N LEU A 117 -10.44 -5.39 -3.38
CA LEU A 117 -9.39 -4.35 -3.42
C LEU A 117 -8.17 -4.79 -4.25
N ALA A 118 -7.85 -6.07 -4.23
CA ALA A 118 -6.78 -6.64 -5.05
C ALA A 118 -7.15 -6.66 -6.54
N ASP A 119 -8.42 -6.93 -6.89
CA ASP A 119 -8.92 -6.78 -8.26
C ASP A 119 -8.77 -5.34 -8.75
N ASP A 120 -9.08 -4.36 -7.91
CA ASP A 120 -8.92 -2.94 -8.24
C ASP A 120 -7.46 -2.59 -8.53
N MET A 121 -6.55 -3.09 -7.71
CA MET A 121 -5.12 -2.85 -7.87
C MET A 121 -4.56 -3.53 -9.12
N ALA A 122 -4.97 -4.77 -9.39
CA ALA A 122 -4.61 -5.51 -10.61
C ALA A 122 -5.18 -4.83 -11.87
N ALA A 123 -6.41 -4.31 -11.80
CA ALA A 123 -6.99 -3.50 -12.88
C ALA A 123 -6.18 -2.22 -13.13
N GLY A 124 -5.61 -1.61 -12.08
CA GLY A 124 -4.66 -0.50 -12.20
C GLY A 124 -3.39 -0.88 -12.97
N VAL A 125 -2.85 -2.07 -12.76
CA VAL A 125 -1.72 -2.61 -13.55
C VAL A 125 -2.11 -2.78 -15.01
N ALA A 126 -3.26 -3.41 -15.27
CA ALA A 126 -3.77 -3.59 -16.62
C ALA A 126 -4.00 -2.25 -17.33
N PHE A 127 -4.55 -1.25 -16.63
CA PHE A 127 -4.73 0.10 -17.14
C PHE A 127 -3.39 0.76 -17.51
N LEU A 128 -2.38 0.69 -16.65
CA LEU A 128 -1.05 1.27 -16.92
C LEU A 128 -0.41 0.69 -18.20
N ARG A 129 -0.62 -0.58 -18.49
CA ARG A 129 -0.13 -1.24 -19.70
C ARG A 129 -0.75 -0.73 -20.99
N THR A 130 -1.91 -0.09 -20.91
CA THR A 130 -2.53 0.55 -22.09
C THR A 130 -1.97 1.95 -22.37
N ARG A 131 -1.13 2.48 -21.47
CA ARG A 131 -0.64 3.86 -21.54
C ARG A 131 0.68 3.94 -22.31
N PRO A 132 0.77 4.72 -23.42
CA PRO A 132 1.99 4.83 -24.21
C PRO A 132 3.16 5.48 -23.47
N GLU A 133 2.87 6.29 -22.44
CA GLU A 133 3.86 6.92 -21.58
C GLU A 133 4.46 5.99 -20.52
N ILE A 134 3.95 4.75 -20.38
CA ILE A 134 4.37 3.78 -19.37
C ILE A 134 5.12 2.61 -20.01
N ASP A 135 6.24 2.23 -19.41
CA ASP A 135 6.89 0.96 -19.72
C ASP A 135 6.12 -0.19 -19.04
N GLY A 136 5.29 -0.87 -19.78
CA GLY A 136 4.44 -1.95 -19.29
C GLY A 136 5.19 -3.17 -18.73
N HIS A 137 6.51 -3.26 -18.98
CA HIS A 137 7.38 -4.30 -18.41
C HIS A 137 8.04 -3.89 -17.08
N ARG A 138 7.83 -2.67 -16.63
CA ARG A 138 8.45 -2.11 -15.42
C ARG A 138 7.41 -1.52 -14.47
N ILE A 139 6.39 -2.31 -14.16
CA ILE A 139 5.32 -1.93 -13.23
C ILE A 139 5.53 -2.67 -11.91
N GLY A 140 5.51 -1.95 -10.80
CA GLY A 140 5.51 -2.48 -9.45
C GLY A 140 4.27 -2.07 -8.65
N LEU A 141 4.10 -2.71 -7.51
CA LEU A 141 3.08 -2.37 -6.52
C LEU A 141 3.74 -1.75 -5.30
N MET A 142 3.17 -0.66 -4.79
CA MET A 142 3.61 -0.05 -3.54
C MET A 142 2.39 0.32 -2.71
N GLY A 143 2.47 0.14 -1.40
CA GLY A 143 1.35 0.52 -0.54
C GLY A 143 1.70 0.54 0.94
N ILE A 144 0.71 0.93 1.75
CA ILE A 144 0.88 1.10 3.20
C ILE A 144 -0.17 0.31 3.98
N SER A 145 0.20 -0.15 5.19
CA SER A 145 -0.74 -0.72 6.17
C SER A 145 -1.59 -1.85 5.55
N GLN A 146 -2.91 -1.71 5.41
CA GLN A 146 -3.82 -2.68 4.80
C GLN A 146 -3.33 -3.22 3.44
N ALA A 147 -2.54 -2.44 2.70
CA ALA A 147 -1.96 -2.89 1.44
C ALA A 147 -1.03 -4.11 1.61
N GLY A 148 -0.56 -4.41 2.82
CA GLY A 148 0.17 -5.64 3.14
C GLY A 148 -0.62 -6.92 2.84
N TRP A 149 -1.95 -6.87 2.91
CA TRP A 149 -2.84 -7.96 2.53
C TRP A 149 -3.28 -7.89 1.06
N VAL A 150 -3.43 -6.68 0.53
CA VAL A 150 -3.95 -6.45 -0.84
C VAL A 150 -2.89 -6.74 -1.90
N ILE A 151 -1.65 -6.30 -1.68
CA ILE A 151 -0.57 -6.37 -2.68
C ILE A 151 -0.21 -7.81 -3.06
N PRO A 152 -0.07 -8.78 -2.13
CA PRO A 152 0.17 -10.18 -2.52
C PRO A 152 -0.92 -10.74 -3.44
N LEU A 153 -2.19 -10.51 -3.10
CA LEU A 153 -3.33 -10.91 -3.94
C LEU A 153 -3.32 -10.23 -5.32
N ALA A 154 -3.01 -8.93 -5.35
CA ALA A 154 -2.93 -8.19 -6.61
C ALA A 154 -1.78 -8.68 -7.49
N ALA A 155 -0.63 -9.05 -6.89
CA ALA A 155 0.50 -9.62 -7.61
C ALA A 155 0.19 -11.00 -8.23
N GLU A 156 -0.59 -11.85 -7.55
CA GLU A 156 -1.08 -13.10 -8.13
C GLU A 156 -1.98 -12.89 -9.36
N ARG A 157 -2.80 -11.83 -9.35
CA ARG A 157 -3.73 -11.48 -10.42
C ARG A 157 -3.06 -10.70 -11.56
N ALA A 158 -1.90 -10.13 -11.29
CA ALA A 158 -1.08 -9.39 -12.26
C ALA A 158 0.34 -9.98 -12.29
N PRO A 159 0.54 -11.18 -12.89
CA PRO A 159 1.79 -11.96 -12.77
C PRO A 159 3.03 -11.29 -13.37
N ASP A 160 2.85 -10.23 -14.16
CA ASP A 160 3.95 -9.46 -14.74
C ASP A 160 4.42 -8.29 -13.86
N VAL A 161 3.86 -8.14 -12.65
CA VAL A 161 4.36 -7.20 -11.65
C VAL A 161 5.79 -7.57 -11.27
N ARG A 162 6.68 -6.57 -11.25
CA ARG A 162 8.11 -6.80 -11.11
C ARG A 162 8.59 -6.83 -9.67
N TYR A 163 7.90 -6.13 -8.78
CA TYR A 163 8.26 -6.00 -7.37
C TYR A 163 7.08 -5.52 -6.52
N MET A 164 7.20 -5.74 -5.22
CA MET A 164 6.28 -5.24 -4.20
C MET A 164 7.05 -4.38 -3.18
N ILE A 165 6.50 -3.23 -2.80
CA ILE A 165 7.05 -2.36 -1.74
C ILE A 165 5.92 -2.08 -0.73
N LEU A 166 6.18 -2.39 0.54
CA LEU A 166 5.18 -2.29 1.60
C LEU A 166 5.73 -1.49 2.78
N VAL A 167 4.98 -0.46 3.16
CA VAL A 167 5.30 0.36 4.34
C VAL A 167 4.30 0.01 5.43
N SER A 168 4.80 -0.43 6.58
CA SER A 168 3.99 -0.88 7.71
C SER A 168 2.89 -1.89 7.30
N GLY A 169 3.21 -2.76 6.33
CA GLY A 169 2.29 -3.77 5.79
C GLY A 169 2.39 -5.09 6.56
N PRO A 170 1.27 -5.61 7.13
CA PRO A 170 1.26 -6.87 7.85
C PRO A 170 1.42 -8.08 6.91
N THR A 171 1.99 -9.16 7.45
CA THR A 171 2.02 -10.49 6.85
C THR A 171 1.29 -11.54 7.69
N VAL A 172 0.67 -11.11 8.78
CA VAL A 172 -0.14 -11.96 9.65
C VAL A 172 -1.61 -11.96 9.22
N PRO A 173 -2.41 -12.95 9.63
CA PRO A 173 -3.85 -12.97 9.40
C PRO A 173 -4.57 -11.73 9.97
N VAL A 174 -5.66 -11.34 9.32
CA VAL A 174 -6.48 -10.16 9.68
C VAL A 174 -6.90 -10.18 11.14
N GLY A 175 -7.37 -11.34 11.65
CA GLY A 175 -7.83 -11.44 13.05
C GLY A 175 -6.71 -11.27 14.07
N LEU A 176 -5.50 -11.71 13.75
CA LEU A 176 -4.34 -11.50 14.63
C LEU A 176 -3.91 -10.03 14.66
N GLU A 177 -3.92 -9.34 13.51
CA GLU A 177 -3.57 -7.92 13.45
C GLU A 177 -4.57 -7.09 14.24
N ILE A 178 -5.87 -7.30 14.05
CA ILE A 178 -6.93 -6.58 14.79
C ILE A 178 -6.77 -6.83 16.29
N TYR A 179 -6.57 -8.08 16.71
CA TYR A 179 -6.37 -8.41 18.11
C TYR A 179 -5.13 -7.72 18.70
N TYR A 180 -4.02 -7.68 17.93
CA TYR A 180 -2.82 -6.96 18.34
C TYR A 180 -3.07 -5.47 18.50
N SER A 181 -3.70 -4.85 17.51
CA SER A 181 -4.02 -3.42 17.51
C SER A 181 -4.91 -3.06 18.71
N ASP A 182 -5.96 -3.85 18.96
CA ASP A 182 -6.86 -3.66 20.11
C ASP A 182 -6.14 -3.78 21.47
N LEU A 183 -5.21 -4.74 21.59
CA LEU A 183 -4.40 -4.90 22.80
C LEU A 183 -3.38 -3.77 22.99
N ALA A 184 -2.80 -3.30 21.91
CA ALA A 184 -1.73 -2.30 21.93
C ALA A 184 -2.26 -0.88 22.09
N GLU A 185 -3.52 -0.62 21.67
CA GLU A 185 -4.13 0.70 21.73
C GLU A 185 -4.36 1.14 23.18
N GLY A 186 -3.82 2.31 23.51
CA GLY A 186 -4.04 2.93 24.83
C GLY A 186 -3.44 2.18 26.02
N THR A 187 -2.59 1.20 25.81
CA THR A 187 -1.94 0.40 26.86
C THR A 187 -0.43 0.66 26.94
N ALA A 188 0.14 0.43 28.13
CA ALA A 188 1.57 0.39 28.34
C ALA A 188 2.17 -1.03 28.16
N THR A 189 1.39 -1.96 27.61
CA THR A 189 1.81 -3.36 27.40
C THR A 189 3.05 -3.43 26.55
N GLY A 190 4.06 -4.13 27.02
CA GLY A 190 5.34 -4.32 26.31
C GLY A 190 5.19 -5.28 25.10
N TYR A 191 6.07 -5.15 24.13
CA TYR A 191 6.01 -5.96 22.90
C TYR A 191 6.15 -7.47 23.15
N ASP A 192 6.89 -7.88 24.18
CA ASP A 192 7.06 -9.30 24.55
C ASP A 192 5.74 -9.89 25.05
N GLU A 193 4.99 -9.14 25.84
CA GLU A 193 3.67 -9.54 26.30
C GLU A 193 2.65 -9.55 25.15
N LEU A 194 2.68 -8.54 24.26
CA LEU A 194 1.84 -8.52 23.06
C LEU A 194 2.07 -9.76 22.21
N SER A 195 3.33 -10.10 21.90
CA SER A 195 3.67 -11.31 21.15
C SER A 195 3.26 -12.59 21.88
N ALA A 196 3.37 -12.65 23.21
CA ALA A 196 2.89 -13.80 23.99
C ALA A 196 1.36 -13.98 23.84
N ARG A 197 0.60 -12.90 23.96
CA ARG A 197 -0.87 -12.93 23.81
C ARG A 197 -1.31 -13.30 22.40
N LEU A 198 -0.56 -12.89 21.36
CA LEU A 198 -0.85 -13.29 19.98
C LEU A 198 -0.74 -14.82 19.79
N ARG A 199 0.24 -15.47 20.44
CA ARG A 199 0.37 -16.94 20.40
C ARG A 199 -0.78 -17.68 21.08
N GLU A 200 -1.46 -17.04 22.02
CA GLU A 200 -2.61 -17.59 22.76
C GLU A 200 -3.96 -17.24 22.10
N TYR A 201 -3.96 -16.45 21.02
CA TYR A 201 -5.19 -16.06 20.34
C TYR A 201 -5.97 -17.25 19.80
N GLN A 202 -7.25 -17.33 20.13
CA GLN A 202 -8.16 -18.41 19.71
C GLN A 202 -9.36 -17.89 18.90
N GLY A 203 -9.33 -16.62 18.53
CA GLY A 203 -10.39 -16.01 17.73
C GLY A 203 -10.29 -16.37 16.24
N PRO A 204 -11.23 -15.92 15.42
CA PRO A 204 -11.22 -16.15 13.99
C PRO A 204 -10.04 -15.42 13.33
N LEU A 205 -9.18 -16.18 12.64
CA LEU A 205 -8.01 -15.62 11.95
C LEU A 205 -8.42 -14.79 10.71
N GLY A 206 -9.48 -15.19 10.02
CA GLY A 206 -9.89 -14.55 8.78
C GLY A 206 -8.91 -14.77 7.64
N PHE A 207 -8.75 -13.77 6.77
CA PHE A 207 -7.82 -13.82 5.66
C PHE A 207 -6.37 -13.90 6.17
N ASP A 208 -5.61 -14.84 5.61
CA ASP A 208 -4.18 -15.02 5.86
C ASP A 208 -3.39 -14.74 4.57
N PRO A 209 -2.48 -13.74 4.56
CA PRO A 209 -1.67 -13.44 3.39
C PRO A 209 -0.53 -14.44 3.16
N ARG A 210 -0.16 -15.25 4.14
CA ARG A 210 1.00 -16.15 4.09
C ARG A 210 0.95 -17.12 2.92
N PRO A 211 -0.14 -17.88 2.67
CA PRO A 211 -0.20 -18.81 1.52
C PRO A 211 0.00 -18.10 0.17
N HIS A 212 -0.47 -16.88 0.06
CA HIS A 212 -0.28 -16.04 -1.14
C HIS A 212 1.18 -15.63 -1.30
N LEU A 213 1.83 -15.20 -0.22
CA LEU A 213 3.27 -14.88 -0.23
C LEU A 213 4.13 -16.11 -0.55
N GLU A 214 3.74 -17.31 -0.09
CA GLU A 214 4.41 -18.57 -0.41
C GLU A 214 4.27 -18.96 -1.89
N GLY A 215 3.18 -18.58 -2.54
CA GLY A 215 2.93 -18.82 -3.96
C GLY A 215 3.64 -17.85 -4.93
N LEU A 216 4.15 -16.74 -4.42
CA LEU A 216 4.70 -15.67 -5.27
C LEU A 216 6.21 -15.81 -5.47
N ASN A 217 6.64 -15.57 -6.72
CA ASN A 217 8.05 -15.38 -7.07
C ASN A 217 8.43 -13.90 -7.25
N VAL A 218 7.53 -12.98 -6.88
CA VAL A 218 7.73 -11.53 -7.01
C VAL A 218 8.54 -11.01 -5.83
N PRO A 219 9.70 -10.37 -6.06
CA PRO A 219 10.50 -9.78 -4.99
C PRO A 219 9.74 -8.73 -4.20
N GLY A 220 9.97 -8.68 -2.87
CA GLY A 220 9.30 -7.74 -1.98
C GLY A 220 10.25 -7.04 -1.02
N LEU A 221 9.97 -5.76 -0.75
CA LEU A 221 10.68 -4.95 0.25
C LEU A 221 9.69 -4.34 1.23
N TRP A 222 9.89 -4.63 2.53
CA TRP A 222 9.09 -4.07 3.62
C TRP A 222 9.87 -3.00 4.38
N PHE A 223 9.21 -1.91 4.70
CA PHE A 223 9.66 -0.88 5.63
C PHE A 223 8.78 -0.95 6.87
N LEU A 224 9.37 -1.24 8.02
CA LEU A 224 8.65 -1.58 9.25
C LEU A 224 9.15 -0.73 10.40
N GLY A 225 8.23 -0.23 11.23
CA GLY A 225 8.57 0.46 12.48
C GLY A 225 8.68 -0.53 13.64
N ALA A 226 9.75 -0.44 14.43
CA ALA A 226 9.95 -1.32 15.58
C ALA A 226 8.96 -1.05 16.72
N GLN A 227 8.40 0.17 16.75
CA GLN A 227 7.45 0.61 17.76
C GLN A 227 6.01 0.66 17.23
N ASP A 228 5.70 -0.11 16.18
CA ASP A 228 4.36 -0.17 15.61
C ASP A 228 3.38 -0.82 16.60
N ARG A 229 2.27 -0.13 16.82
CA ARG A 229 1.17 -0.55 17.69
C ARG A 229 -0.10 -0.90 16.91
N SER A 230 -0.08 -0.73 15.61
CA SER A 230 -1.17 -1.13 14.72
C SER A 230 -0.94 -2.49 14.10
N ILE A 231 0.30 -2.78 13.67
CA ILE A 231 0.64 -4.09 13.14
C ILE A 231 1.71 -4.81 14.00
N PRO A 232 1.64 -6.13 14.10
CA PRO A 232 2.63 -6.92 14.83
C PRO A 232 3.92 -7.08 13.99
N THR A 233 4.81 -6.08 14.07
CA THR A 233 6.05 -6.01 13.29
C THR A 233 6.95 -7.22 13.51
N ARG A 234 7.05 -7.73 14.74
CA ARG A 234 7.91 -8.89 15.06
C ARG A 234 7.42 -10.17 14.38
N GLU A 235 6.13 -10.42 14.42
CA GLU A 235 5.50 -11.56 13.76
C GLU A 235 5.58 -11.43 12.24
N THR A 236 5.40 -10.21 11.71
CA THR A 236 5.61 -9.90 10.30
C THR A 236 7.03 -10.25 9.86
N ILE A 237 8.06 -9.82 10.59
CA ILE A 237 9.46 -10.16 10.31
C ILE A 237 9.73 -11.66 10.42
N THR A 238 9.12 -12.34 11.40
CA THR A 238 9.26 -13.79 11.56
C THR A 238 8.79 -14.52 10.30
N ILE A 239 7.59 -14.20 9.79
CA ILE A 239 7.04 -14.80 8.57
C ILE A 239 7.92 -14.48 7.36
N LEU A 240 8.36 -13.24 7.18
CA LEU A 240 9.26 -12.86 6.09
C LEU A 240 10.61 -13.60 6.17
N SER A 241 11.14 -13.80 7.38
CA SER A 241 12.37 -14.55 7.60
C SER A 241 12.23 -16.01 7.21
N GLU A 242 11.14 -16.66 7.60
CA GLU A 242 10.82 -18.04 7.24
C GLU A 242 10.69 -18.18 5.72
N LEU A 243 9.94 -17.30 5.06
CA LEU A 243 9.77 -17.31 3.61
C LEU A 243 11.09 -17.08 2.87
N ARG A 244 11.99 -16.26 3.43
CA ARG A 244 13.33 -16.08 2.86
C ARG A 244 14.19 -17.34 2.95
N THR A 245 14.03 -18.16 3.99
CA THR A 245 14.75 -19.45 4.09
C THR A 245 14.28 -20.47 3.05
N THR A 246 13.05 -20.32 2.53
CA THR A 246 12.49 -21.17 1.47
C THR A 246 12.76 -20.62 0.07
N GLY A 247 13.55 -19.54 -0.07
CA GLY A 247 14.02 -19.03 -1.35
C GLY A 247 13.31 -17.77 -1.86
N HIS A 248 12.34 -17.22 -1.13
CA HIS A 248 11.66 -15.98 -1.54
C HIS A 248 12.58 -14.78 -1.41
N ALA A 249 12.54 -13.87 -2.40
CA ALA A 249 13.34 -12.65 -2.43
C ALA A 249 12.70 -11.53 -1.60
N TYR A 250 12.37 -11.82 -0.36
CA TYR A 250 11.77 -10.86 0.56
C TYR A 250 12.83 -10.22 1.44
N ARG A 251 12.77 -8.89 1.56
CA ARG A 251 13.67 -8.06 2.37
C ARG A 251 12.85 -7.12 3.25
N TRP A 252 13.45 -6.65 4.33
CA TRP A 252 12.85 -5.63 5.16
C TRP A 252 13.92 -4.71 5.74
N HIS A 253 13.49 -3.48 6.02
CA HIS A 253 14.22 -2.51 6.80
C HIS A 253 13.40 -2.21 8.07
N LEU A 254 14.02 -2.35 9.25
CA LEU A 254 13.39 -2.07 10.53
C LEU A 254 13.88 -0.72 11.05
N PHE A 255 12.96 0.19 11.27
CA PHE A 255 13.25 1.52 11.81
C PHE A 255 12.94 1.57 13.30
N ASP A 256 13.98 1.61 14.12
CA ASP A 256 13.87 1.52 15.58
C ASP A 256 13.05 2.65 16.23
N PRO A 257 13.20 3.94 15.84
CA PRO A 257 12.46 5.02 16.49
C PRO A 257 11.01 5.18 16.05
N TYR A 258 10.56 4.46 15.00
CA TYR A 258 9.24 4.68 14.40
C TYR A 258 8.24 3.58 14.74
N GLY A 259 6.96 4.01 14.85
CA GLY A 259 5.79 3.14 14.95
C GLY A 259 5.15 2.90 13.58
N HIS A 260 3.82 2.90 13.54
CA HIS A 260 3.05 2.68 12.30
C HIS A 260 3.32 3.71 11.21
N PHE A 261 3.61 4.93 11.60
CA PHE A 261 3.98 5.99 10.67
C PHE A 261 5.50 6.13 10.59
N ILE A 262 6.06 5.85 9.41
CA ILE A 262 7.46 6.07 9.06
C ILE A 262 7.52 7.26 8.11
N PRO A 263 8.29 8.33 8.43
CA PRO A 263 8.47 9.45 7.51
C PRO A 263 9.00 8.98 6.16
N GLN A 264 8.42 9.49 5.07
CA GLN A 264 8.79 9.00 3.74
C GLN A 264 10.27 9.22 3.38
N ASP A 265 10.88 10.27 3.90
CA ASP A 265 12.29 10.61 3.64
C ASP A 265 13.24 9.51 4.12
N GLU A 266 12.80 8.71 5.07
CA GLU A 266 13.57 7.58 5.62
C GLU A 266 13.67 6.40 4.63
N TYR A 267 12.63 6.17 3.80
CA TYR A 267 12.56 4.94 2.99
C TYR A 267 12.47 5.18 1.47
N VAL A 268 12.07 6.37 1.01
CA VAL A 268 11.73 6.57 -0.39
C VAL A 268 12.91 6.36 -1.34
N SER A 269 14.13 6.73 -0.93
CA SER A 269 15.33 6.53 -1.75
C SER A 269 15.69 5.05 -1.90
N GLU A 270 15.56 4.26 -0.83
CA GLU A 270 15.76 2.80 -0.86
C GLU A 270 14.66 2.12 -1.67
N ALA A 271 13.41 2.55 -1.51
CA ALA A 271 12.27 2.06 -2.31
C ALA A 271 12.51 2.26 -3.81
N ALA A 272 12.95 3.45 -4.22
CA ALA A 272 13.25 3.75 -5.60
C ALA A 272 14.46 2.98 -6.14
N ALA A 273 15.52 2.82 -5.32
CA ALA A 273 16.70 2.03 -5.69
C ALA A 273 16.33 0.54 -5.87
N PHE A 274 15.50 0.00 -4.99
CA PHE A 274 14.97 -1.36 -5.13
C PHE A 274 14.16 -1.52 -6.42
N ALA A 275 13.21 -0.62 -6.66
CA ALA A 275 12.39 -0.63 -7.87
C ALA A 275 13.22 -0.49 -9.16
N ALA A 276 14.27 0.34 -9.15
CA ALA A 276 15.18 0.54 -10.30
C ALA A 276 16.01 -0.70 -10.63
N GLY A 277 16.19 -1.63 -9.70
CA GLY A 277 16.87 -2.90 -9.93
C GLY A 277 16.14 -3.85 -10.89
N PHE A 278 14.86 -3.62 -11.17
CA PHE A 278 14.01 -4.46 -12.03
C PHE A 278 13.84 -3.82 -13.42
N ARG A 279 14.95 -3.69 -14.14
CA ARG A 279 15.02 -3.16 -15.53
C ARG A 279 14.77 -4.24 -16.56
#